data_a4c28a6e3a0003d0a1d7efbc274dd17e
#
_entry.id   a4c28a6e3a0003d0a1d7efbc274dd17e
#
_cell.length_a   1.000
_cell.length_b   1.000
_cell.length_c   1.000
_cell.angle_alpha   90.00
_cell.angle_beta   90.00
_cell.angle_gamma   90.00
#
_symmetry.space_group_name_H-M   'P 1'
#
loop_
_entity.id
_entity.type
_entity.pdbx_description
1 polymer ?
#
loop_
_entity_poly.entity_id
_entity_poly.type
_entity_poly.pdbx_seq_one_letter_code
_entity_poly.pdbx_strand_id
1 'polypeptide(L)'
;MDNTDTPSRHVLFLNWRDTTNPEGGGSEVYIERIAAELVTFGHRVTLLCAAHGNAGPAGTTESGVRVLRRGSRMTVYLRAALVCLAGRFGLGPLSRRGLGRPDLIVDVCNGVPFFAPLYAGRPVIALVHHVHREQWPVVFGPWMCRLGWWIESWLAVRLYRRCRYVTVSEATRAELAALGVDAERIDVVPNGTPPVTGPSLPRTRNPSLLVLGRLVPHKRVEIALRAVAELAAELPELELVVAGQGWWEEPLRERCAALGISDRVRFTGFVSEEEKHALLCSAWLALTPSLKEGWGLTIVEAAARSTPTVAFRYAGGVAEAMVDTETGLLVDDEQEFTAAVRELLADDVRRKAMGEAALSHAARYTWTATGARFAQLVAAATLRTG
;
A
#
# COMPACT_ATOMS: atom_id res chain seq x y z
N MET A 1 -18.49 23.20 -5.69
CA MET A 1 -17.52 24.09 -6.31
C MET A 1 -17.13 23.45 -7.63
N ASP A 2 -17.55 24.08 -8.74
CA ASP A 2 -17.25 23.60 -10.09
C ASP A 2 -15.73 23.62 -10.33
N ASN A 3 -15.18 22.45 -10.57
CA ASN A 3 -13.74 22.20 -10.68
C ASN A 3 -13.24 22.38 -12.13
N THR A 4 -13.92 23.26 -12.94
CA THR A 4 -13.73 23.39 -14.39
C THR A 4 -12.57 24.27 -14.82
N ASP A 5 -11.85 24.94 -13.89
CA ASP A 5 -10.81 25.94 -14.23
C ASP A 5 -9.35 25.46 -14.07
N THR A 6 -9.12 24.22 -13.66
CA THR A 6 -7.73 23.73 -13.54
C THR A 6 -7.26 23.21 -14.90
N PRO A 7 -6.21 23.80 -15.50
CA PRO A 7 -5.73 23.34 -16.81
C PRO A 7 -5.29 21.89 -16.76
N SER A 8 -5.71 21.11 -17.78
CA SER A 8 -5.31 19.73 -17.95
C SER A 8 -3.78 19.61 -17.94
N ARG A 9 -3.23 18.70 -17.13
CA ARG A 9 -1.80 18.43 -17.01
C ARG A 9 -1.49 16.99 -17.40
N HIS A 10 -0.30 16.75 -17.94
CA HIS A 10 0.19 15.41 -18.14
C HIS A 10 1.08 15.01 -16.95
N VAL A 11 0.61 14.07 -16.14
CA VAL A 11 1.31 13.52 -14.97
C VAL A 11 1.92 12.17 -15.32
N LEU A 12 3.23 12.04 -15.12
CA LEU A 12 3.96 10.79 -15.32
C LEU A 12 4.31 10.17 -13.96
N PHE A 13 3.77 8.99 -13.68
CA PHE A 13 4.20 8.18 -12.55
C PHE A 13 5.35 7.26 -12.97
N LEU A 14 6.42 7.24 -12.19
CA LEU A 14 7.50 6.27 -12.29
C LEU A 14 7.38 5.29 -11.13
N ASN A 15 7.05 4.05 -11.42
CA ASN A 15 7.03 2.96 -10.46
C ASN A 15 7.67 1.71 -11.08
N TRP A 16 8.25 0.83 -10.29
CA TRP A 16 8.91 -0.34 -10.85
C TRP A 16 7.93 -1.44 -11.26
N ARG A 17 6.67 -1.39 -10.80
CA ARG A 17 5.61 -2.36 -11.18
C ARG A 17 4.23 -1.69 -11.24
N ASP A 18 3.27 -2.36 -11.82
CA ASP A 18 1.85 -2.01 -11.82
C ASP A 18 1.03 -3.07 -11.05
N THR A 19 -0.28 -2.88 -10.95
CA THR A 19 -1.20 -3.80 -10.25
C THR A 19 -1.32 -5.16 -10.91
N THR A 20 -1.01 -5.28 -12.21
CA THR A 20 -1.04 -6.57 -12.94
C THR A 20 0.21 -7.40 -12.70
N ASN A 21 1.23 -6.84 -12.03
CA ASN A 21 2.43 -7.57 -11.64
C ASN A 21 2.10 -8.50 -10.45
N PRO A 22 2.47 -9.80 -10.50
CA PRO A 22 2.20 -10.76 -9.41
C PRO A 22 2.78 -10.35 -8.05
N GLU A 23 3.82 -9.51 -8.03
CA GLU A 23 4.39 -8.94 -6.81
C GLU A 23 3.70 -7.63 -6.38
N GLY A 24 2.63 -7.19 -7.05
CA GLY A 24 1.88 -5.99 -6.73
C GLY A 24 1.29 -6.01 -5.31
N GLY A 25 1.03 -4.85 -4.75
CA GLY A 25 0.50 -4.70 -3.40
C GLY A 25 -0.21 -3.36 -3.19
N GLY A 26 -0.39 -2.97 -1.93
CA GLY A 26 -1.12 -1.75 -1.58
C GLY A 26 -0.54 -0.46 -2.19
N SER A 27 0.78 -0.38 -2.40
CA SER A 27 1.42 0.77 -3.05
C SER A 27 0.99 0.93 -4.51
N GLU A 28 0.86 -0.17 -5.24
CA GLU A 28 0.43 -0.17 -6.63
C GLU A 28 -1.05 0.18 -6.74
N VAL A 29 -1.88 -0.35 -5.84
CA VAL A 29 -3.31 0.02 -5.73
C VAL A 29 -3.46 1.52 -5.48
N TYR A 30 -2.68 2.10 -4.55
CA TYR A 30 -2.69 3.53 -4.28
C TYR A 30 -2.38 4.36 -5.53
N ILE A 31 -1.30 4.01 -6.24
CA ILE A 31 -0.89 4.73 -7.46
C ILE A 31 -1.97 4.65 -8.54
N GLU A 32 -2.52 3.47 -8.78
CA GLU A 32 -3.53 3.27 -9.81
C GLU A 32 -4.82 4.01 -9.49
N ARG A 33 -5.28 3.99 -8.22
CA ARG A 33 -6.47 4.72 -7.77
C ARG A 33 -6.29 6.22 -7.88
N ILE A 34 -5.16 6.79 -7.43
CA ILE A 34 -4.87 8.20 -7.61
C ILE A 34 -4.77 8.56 -9.09
N ALA A 35 -4.11 7.74 -9.90
CA ALA A 35 -3.99 7.96 -11.34
C ALA A 35 -5.38 7.99 -12.01
N ALA A 36 -6.29 7.09 -11.63
CA ALA A 36 -7.67 7.06 -12.09
C ALA A 36 -8.44 8.34 -11.69
N GLU A 37 -8.34 8.75 -10.42
CA GLU A 37 -8.98 9.99 -9.96
C GLU A 37 -8.43 11.22 -10.69
N LEU A 38 -7.13 11.30 -10.95
CA LEU A 38 -6.55 12.38 -11.75
C LEU A 38 -7.09 12.40 -13.18
N VAL A 39 -7.38 11.25 -13.78
CA VAL A 39 -8.04 11.18 -15.09
C VAL A 39 -9.46 11.72 -15.01
N THR A 40 -10.24 11.40 -13.96
CA THR A 40 -11.60 11.97 -13.77
C THR A 40 -11.57 13.49 -13.57
N PHE A 41 -10.49 14.05 -13.01
CA PHE A 41 -10.26 15.49 -12.93
C PHE A 41 -9.74 16.12 -14.22
N GLY A 42 -9.71 15.37 -15.34
CA GLY A 42 -9.33 15.86 -16.66
C GLY A 42 -7.83 15.91 -16.93
N HIS A 43 -7.00 15.33 -16.08
CA HIS A 43 -5.56 15.20 -16.32
C HIS A 43 -5.25 14.00 -17.22
N ARG A 44 -4.17 14.09 -17.99
CA ARG A 44 -3.61 12.96 -18.70
C ARG A 44 -2.61 12.25 -17.79
N VAL A 45 -2.75 10.96 -17.59
CA VAL A 45 -1.87 10.20 -16.70
C VAL A 45 -1.18 9.09 -17.46
N THR A 46 0.13 8.96 -17.24
CA THR A 46 0.95 7.86 -17.74
C THR A 46 1.67 7.20 -16.57
N LEU A 47 1.59 5.88 -16.46
CA LEU A 47 2.40 5.06 -15.56
C LEU A 47 3.52 4.39 -16.38
N LEU A 48 4.78 4.65 -16.03
CA LEU A 48 5.93 3.96 -16.58
C LEU A 48 6.44 2.96 -15.53
N CYS A 49 6.47 1.69 -15.90
CA CYS A 49 6.90 0.60 -15.03
C CYS A 49 7.72 -0.47 -15.77
N ALA A 50 8.21 -1.48 -15.04
CA ALA A 50 8.91 -2.62 -15.62
C ALA A 50 7.95 -3.52 -16.39
N ALA A 51 8.47 -4.18 -17.42
CA ALA A 51 7.77 -5.27 -18.09
C ALA A 51 7.80 -6.53 -17.20
N HIS A 52 6.72 -7.31 -17.26
CA HIS A 52 6.59 -8.55 -16.51
C HIS A 52 5.69 -9.53 -17.26
N GLY A 53 5.94 -10.84 -17.08
CA GLY A 53 5.12 -11.92 -17.65
C GLY A 53 4.72 -11.68 -19.11
N ASN A 54 3.45 -11.92 -19.41
CA ASN A 54 2.87 -11.73 -20.75
C ASN A 54 2.21 -10.35 -20.94
N ALA A 55 2.43 -9.39 -20.04
CA ALA A 55 1.88 -8.06 -20.18
C ALA A 55 2.52 -7.32 -21.36
N GLY A 56 1.69 -6.76 -22.25
CA GLY A 56 2.16 -6.01 -23.42
C GLY A 56 3.01 -4.80 -23.04
N PRO A 57 3.84 -4.28 -23.96
CA PRO A 57 4.77 -3.19 -23.71
C PRO A 57 4.08 -1.84 -23.43
N ALA A 58 2.82 -1.71 -23.75
CA ALA A 58 1.97 -0.55 -23.49
C ALA A 58 0.50 -0.98 -23.41
N GLY A 59 -0.30 -0.20 -22.74
CA GLY A 59 -1.75 -0.41 -22.60
C GLY A 59 -2.44 0.82 -22.05
N THR A 60 -3.75 0.75 -21.94
CA THR A 60 -4.57 1.75 -21.25
C THR A 60 -5.50 0.98 -20.30
N THR A 61 -5.58 1.41 -19.05
CA THR A 61 -6.52 0.85 -18.09
C THR A 61 -7.94 1.25 -18.42
N GLU A 62 -8.93 0.58 -17.84
CA GLU A 62 -10.34 0.96 -17.97
C GLU A 62 -10.62 2.40 -17.51
N SER A 63 -9.86 2.87 -16.51
CA SER A 63 -9.92 4.25 -16.03
C SER A 63 -9.22 5.28 -16.92
N GLY A 64 -8.65 4.88 -18.07
CA GLY A 64 -7.99 5.80 -19.01
C GLY A 64 -6.52 6.10 -18.69
N VAL A 65 -5.93 5.48 -17.68
CA VAL A 65 -4.50 5.62 -17.37
C VAL A 65 -3.67 4.88 -18.40
N ARG A 66 -2.71 5.56 -19.03
CA ARG A 66 -1.79 4.93 -19.99
C ARG A 66 -0.64 4.25 -19.26
N VAL A 67 -0.42 2.98 -19.55
CA VAL A 67 0.67 2.18 -18.98
C VAL A 67 1.74 1.96 -20.04
N LEU A 68 2.98 2.27 -19.68
CA LEU A 68 4.15 2.10 -20.53
C LEU A 68 5.17 1.20 -19.80
N ARG A 69 5.33 -0.04 -20.26
CA ARG A 69 6.23 -1.02 -19.65
C ARG A 69 7.57 -1.06 -20.37
N ARG A 70 8.66 -0.82 -19.66
CA ARG A 70 10.02 -0.75 -20.21
C ARG A 70 11.05 -1.36 -19.28
N GLY A 71 11.85 -2.29 -19.83
CA GLY A 71 12.90 -2.97 -19.08
C GLY A 71 12.37 -4.01 -18.09
N SER A 72 13.27 -4.59 -17.31
CA SER A 72 12.97 -5.53 -16.24
C SER A 72 12.99 -4.81 -14.87
N ARG A 73 12.74 -5.55 -13.78
CA ARG A 73 12.82 -5.06 -12.39
C ARG A 73 14.07 -4.23 -12.11
N MET A 74 15.23 -4.65 -12.61
CA MET A 74 16.51 -3.96 -12.38
C MET A 74 16.81 -2.86 -13.41
N THR A 75 16.32 -2.99 -14.63
CA THR A 75 16.66 -2.08 -15.72
C THR A 75 15.64 -0.97 -15.93
N VAL A 76 14.47 -1.02 -15.28
CA VAL A 76 13.40 -0.02 -15.41
C VAL A 76 13.88 1.39 -15.03
N TYR A 77 14.73 1.51 -14.03
CA TYR A 77 15.29 2.81 -13.58
C TYR A 77 16.07 3.52 -14.69
N LEU A 78 17.00 2.79 -15.32
CA LEU A 78 17.75 3.31 -16.47
C LEU A 78 16.83 3.56 -17.68
N ARG A 79 15.90 2.66 -17.96
CA ARG A 79 14.95 2.81 -19.07
C ARG A 79 14.03 4.02 -18.88
N ALA A 80 13.57 4.27 -17.67
CA ALA A 80 12.77 5.45 -17.35
C ALA A 80 13.56 6.74 -17.57
N ALA A 81 14.82 6.79 -17.12
CA ALA A 81 15.69 7.92 -17.35
C ALA A 81 15.90 8.19 -18.86
N LEU A 82 16.18 7.14 -19.65
CA LEU A 82 16.35 7.26 -21.10
C LEU A 82 15.06 7.72 -21.78
N VAL A 83 13.89 7.21 -21.39
CA VAL A 83 12.59 7.63 -21.94
C VAL A 83 12.31 9.10 -21.62
N CYS A 84 12.57 9.55 -20.38
CA CYS A 84 12.38 10.93 -20.00
C CYS A 84 13.37 11.87 -20.72
N LEU A 85 14.65 11.50 -20.84
CA LEU A 85 15.65 12.26 -21.57
C LEU A 85 15.30 12.35 -23.07
N ALA A 86 14.95 11.23 -23.69
CA ALA A 86 14.51 11.23 -25.10
C ALA A 86 13.31 12.17 -25.31
N GLY A 87 12.30 12.10 -24.43
CA GLY A 87 11.14 13.00 -24.45
C GLY A 87 11.50 14.47 -24.33
N ARG A 88 12.55 14.80 -23.56
CA ARG A 88 13.08 16.16 -23.43
C ARG A 88 13.62 16.71 -24.75
N PHE A 89 14.18 15.84 -25.58
CA PHE A 89 14.65 16.18 -26.92
C PHE A 89 13.62 15.93 -28.03
N GLY A 90 12.35 15.68 -27.68
CA GLY A 90 11.28 15.45 -28.64
C GLY A 90 11.29 14.07 -29.28
N LEU A 91 12.00 13.10 -28.70
CA LEU A 91 12.16 11.74 -29.19
C LEU A 91 11.42 10.73 -28.30
N GLY A 92 11.13 9.56 -28.86
CA GLY A 92 10.53 8.43 -28.12
C GLY A 92 9.09 8.65 -27.67
N PRO A 93 8.62 7.80 -26.71
CA PRO A 93 7.20 7.75 -26.32
C PRO A 93 6.67 9.06 -25.72
N LEU A 94 7.51 9.82 -25.03
CA LEU A 94 7.14 11.10 -24.40
C LEU A 94 7.36 12.31 -25.33
N SER A 95 7.53 12.10 -26.63
CA SER A 95 7.59 13.17 -27.63
C SER A 95 6.20 13.76 -27.91
N ARG A 96 6.14 14.92 -28.59
CA ARG A 96 4.87 15.54 -29.02
C ARG A 96 4.05 14.65 -29.95
N ARG A 97 4.69 13.78 -30.74
CA ARG A 97 4.04 12.82 -31.64
C ARG A 97 3.57 11.55 -30.91
N GLY A 98 4.03 11.32 -29.70
CA GLY A 98 3.63 10.21 -28.84
C GLY A 98 2.66 10.66 -27.74
N LEU A 99 2.98 10.30 -26.51
CA LEU A 99 2.16 10.63 -25.31
C LEU A 99 2.25 12.10 -24.91
N GLY A 100 3.23 12.84 -25.42
CA GLY A 100 3.54 14.21 -25.02
C GLY A 100 4.48 14.25 -23.82
N ARG A 101 5.20 15.37 -23.69
CA ARG A 101 6.07 15.60 -22.55
C ARG A 101 5.25 15.81 -21.27
N PRO A 102 5.59 15.17 -20.14
CA PRO A 102 4.90 15.38 -18.88
C PRO A 102 5.11 16.79 -18.34
N ASP A 103 4.11 17.33 -17.66
CA ASP A 103 4.18 18.58 -16.91
C ASP A 103 4.72 18.37 -15.51
N LEU A 104 4.49 17.19 -14.95
CA LEU A 104 4.91 16.76 -13.61
C LEU A 104 5.33 15.28 -13.64
N ILE A 105 6.35 14.94 -12.86
CA ILE A 105 6.75 13.56 -12.61
C ILE A 105 6.50 13.22 -11.14
N VAL A 106 5.86 12.08 -10.89
CA VAL A 106 5.73 11.47 -9.57
C VAL A 106 6.69 10.28 -9.52
N ASP A 107 7.73 10.42 -8.73
CA ASP A 107 8.74 9.39 -8.52
C ASP A 107 8.37 8.56 -7.28
N VAL A 108 7.99 7.30 -7.49
CA VAL A 108 7.58 6.40 -6.42
C VAL A 108 8.80 5.76 -5.79
N CYS A 109 9.14 6.22 -4.60
CA CYS A 109 10.32 5.81 -3.87
C CYS A 109 10.01 4.58 -2.99
N ASN A 110 10.11 3.39 -3.58
CA ASN A 110 9.95 2.12 -2.86
C ASN A 110 11.34 1.54 -2.50
N GLY A 111 12.02 2.17 -1.53
CA GLY A 111 13.39 1.89 -1.11
C GLY A 111 14.42 2.57 -2.02
N VAL A 112 14.48 2.23 -3.30
CA VAL A 112 15.34 2.89 -4.30
C VAL A 112 14.48 3.77 -5.20
N PRO A 113 14.72 5.10 -5.26
CA PRO A 113 14.00 6.00 -6.16
C PRO A 113 14.49 5.90 -7.60
N PHE A 114 13.74 6.48 -8.54
CA PHE A 114 14.15 6.59 -9.95
C PHE A 114 15.17 7.70 -10.20
N PHE A 115 15.49 8.52 -9.19
CA PHE A 115 16.37 9.67 -9.31
C PHE A 115 15.90 10.70 -10.34
N ALA A 116 14.59 10.85 -10.49
CA ALA A 116 13.97 11.73 -11.47
C ALA A 116 14.48 13.18 -11.44
N PRO A 117 14.82 13.82 -10.30
CA PRO A 117 15.34 15.18 -10.27
C PRO A 117 16.59 15.40 -11.13
N LEU A 118 17.38 14.35 -11.39
CA LEU A 118 18.61 14.45 -12.17
C LEU A 118 18.38 14.60 -13.68
N TYR A 119 17.25 14.11 -14.20
CA TYR A 119 17.02 14.04 -15.65
C TYR A 119 15.64 14.55 -16.11
N ALA A 120 14.69 14.73 -15.21
CA ALA A 120 13.32 15.07 -15.57
C ALA A 120 13.18 16.42 -16.31
N GLY A 121 13.90 17.46 -15.87
CA GLY A 121 13.75 18.83 -16.37
C GLY A 121 12.30 19.34 -16.24
N ARG A 122 11.58 18.83 -15.25
CA ARG A 122 10.20 19.14 -14.84
C ARG A 122 10.08 19.03 -13.33
N PRO A 123 9.06 19.64 -12.69
CA PRO A 123 8.77 19.40 -11.29
C PRO A 123 8.66 17.91 -10.98
N VAL A 124 9.17 17.53 -9.80
CA VAL A 124 9.11 16.16 -9.30
C VAL A 124 8.46 16.16 -7.93
N ILE A 125 7.51 15.25 -7.73
CA ILE A 125 6.98 14.86 -6.43
C ILE A 125 7.62 13.50 -6.07
N ALA A 126 8.22 13.39 -4.89
CA ALA A 126 8.67 12.13 -4.33
C ALA A 126 7.51 11.49 -3.55
N LEU A 127 7.00 10.35 -4.02
CA LEU A 127 5.95 9.59 -3.33
C LEU A 127 6.58 8.46 -2.52
N VAL A 128 6.44 8.52 -1.18
CA VAL A 128 7.03 7.56 -0.24
C VAL A 128 5.92 6.92 0.59
N HIS A 129 5.69 5.63 0.42
CA HIS A 129 4.67 4.90 1.20
C HIS A 129 5.13 4.62 2.62
N HIS A 130 6.39 4.29 2.83
CA HIS A 130 7.04 4.11 4.12
C HIS A 130 8.56 4.10 3.96
N VAL A 131 9.27 4.30 5.05
CA VAL A 131 10.73 4.15 5.11
C VAL A 131 11.06 2.68 5.35
N HIS A 132 12.01 2.11 4.59
CA HIS A 132 12.27 0.66 4.55
C HIS A 132 13.32 0.19 5.56
N ARG A 133 13.69 1.00 6.55
CA ARG A 133 14.76 0.72 7.50
C ARG A 133 14.70 -0.70 8.09
N GLU A 134 13.53 -1.08 8.58
CA GLU A 134 13.29 -2.38 9.22
C GLU A 134 13.16 -3.52 8.21
N GLN A 135 12.89 -3.22 6.95
CA GLN A 135 12.68 -4.22 5.90
C GLN A 135 13.98 -4.61 5.18
N TRP A 136 14.94 -3.67 5.07
CA TRP A 136 16.22 -3.97 4.41
C TRP A 136 16.93 -5.19 4.98
N PRO A 137 17.09 -5.35 6.32
CA PRO A 137 17.75 -6.53 6.90
C PRO A 137 16.96 -7.82 6.74
N VAL A 138 15.63 -7.73 6.59
CA VAL A 138 14.75 -8.91 6.46
C VAL A 138 14.82 -9.51 5.05
N VAL A 139 15.04 -8.65 4.03
CA VAL A 139 14.97 -9.06 2.61
C VAL A 139 16.35 -9.26 1.99
N PHE A 140 17.35 -8.52 2.45
CA PHE A 140 18.67 -8.47 1.80
C PHE A 140 19.82 -8.82 2.76
N GLY A 141 20.89 -9.37 2.20
CA GLY A 141 22.12 -9.59 2.93
C GLY A 141 22.80 -8.29 3.39
N PRO A 142 23.78 -8.37 4.32
CA PRO A 142 24.34 -7.20 5.03
C PRO A 142 24.86 -6.06 4.12
N TRP A 143 25.47 -6.41 3.00
CA TRP A 143 26.02 -5.43 2.04
C TRP A 143 24.91 -4.66 1.32
N MET A 144 23.95 -5.38 0.77
CA MET A 144 22.80 -4.77 0.07
C MET A 144 21.93 -3.94 1.03
N CYS A 145 21.77 -4.41 2.27
CA CYS A 145 21.09 -3.69 3.33
C CYS A 145 21.75 -2.33 3.59
N ARG A 146 23.07 -2.28 3.78
CA ARG A 146 23.82 -1.03 4.01
C ARG A 146 23.73 -0.08 2.81
N LEU A 147 23.90 -0.60 1.60
CA LEU A 147 23.81 0.19 0.37
C LEU A 147 22.39 0.76 0.17
N GLY A 148 21.37 -0.08 0.30
CA GLY A 148 19.98 0.32 0.17
C GLY A 148 19.59 1.39 1.20
N TRP A 149 19.95 1.17 2.45
CA TRP A 149 19.73 2.15 3.51
C TRP A 149 20.49 3.47 3.27
N TRP A 150 21.73 3.44 2.81
CA TRP A 150 22.49 4.64 2.44
C TRP A 150 21.82 5.41 1.28
N ILE A 151 21.32 4.67 0.27
CA ILE A 151 20.60 5.29 -0.84
C ILE A 151 19.32 5.97 -0.32
N GLU A 152 18.50 5.27 0.47
CA GLU A 152 17.21 5.76 0.95
C GLU A 152 17.37 6.91 1.95
N SER A 153 18.26 6.76 2.96
CA SER A 153 18.37 7.69 4.08
C SER A 153 19.22 8.93 3.81
N TRP A 154 20.20 8.83 2.92
CA TRP A 154 21.12 9.93 2.67
C TRP A 154 21.07 10.45 1.22
N LEU A 155 21.28 9.58 0.23
CA LEU A 155 21.39 10.01 -1.16
C LEU A 155 20.06 10.55 -1.69
N ALA A 156 18.95 9.84 -1.46
CA ALA A 156 17.64 10.28 -1.87
C ALA A 156 17.25 11.60 -1.21
N VAL A 157 17.41 11.73 0.11
CA VAL A 157 17.11 12.99 0.84
C VAL A 157 17.85 14.18 0.24
N ARG A 158 19.13 14.02 -0.14
CA ARG A 158 19.91 15.10 -0.77
C ARG A 158 19.47 15.43 -2.19
N LEU A 159 19.21 14.43 -3.01
CA LEU A 159 18.81 14.64 -4.40
C LEU A 159 17.40 15.22 -4.53
N TYR A 160 16.50 14.83 -3.64
CA TYR A 160 15.11 15.32 -3.63
C TYR A 160 14.90 16.53 -2.72
N ARG A 161 15.97 17.15 -2.21
CA ARG A 161 15.89 18.29 -1.26
C ARG A 161 15.08 19.49 -1.76
N ARG A 162 14.83 19.62 -3.07
CA ARG A 162 14.00 20.67 -3.68
C ARG A 162 12.62 20.18 -4.11
N CYS A 163 12.34 18.88 -3.97
CA CYS A 163 11.08 18.28 -4.34
C CYS A 163 10.07 18.39 -3.20
N ARG A 164 8.79 18.38 -3.51
CA ARG A 164 7.76 18.06 -2.52
C ARG A 164 7.73 16.56 -2.33
N TYR A 165 7.44 16.16 -1.11
CA TYR A 165 7.21 14.77 -0.75
C TYR A 165 5.73 14.56 -0.51
N VAL A 166 5.23 13.40 -0.90
CA VAL A 166 3.91 12.92 -0.54
C VAL A 166 4.09 11.58 0.16
N THR A 167 3.41 11.42 1.27
CA THR A 167 3.36 10.17 2.02
C THR A 167 1.92 9.84 2.42
N VAL A 168 1.71 8.64 2.91
CA VAL A 168 0.36 8.13 3.20
C VAL A 168 -0.02 8.23 4.68
N SER A 169 0.93 8.59 5.58
CA SER A 169 0.71 8.65 7.03
C SER A 169 1.58 9.70 7.71
N GLU A 170 1.13 10.23 8.84
CA GLU A 170 1.94 11.11 9.70
C GLU A 170 3.14 10.38 10.29
N ALA A 171 3.00 9.07 10.56
CA ALA A 171 4.13 8.23 10.98
C ALA A 171 5.25 8.25 9.94
N THR A 172 4.96 8.04 8.67
CA THR A 172 5.96 8.12 7.60
C THR A 172 6.48 9.55 7.41
N ARG A 173 5.64 10.58 7.58
CA ARG A 173 6.08 11.98 7.59
C ARG A 173 7.12 12.24 8.68
N ALA A 174 6.88 11.77 9.89
CA ALA A 174 7.81 11.91 11.02
C ALA A 174 9.13 11.19 10.73
N GLU A 175 9.11 10.00 10.15
CA GLU A 175 10.31 9.26 9.74
C GLU A 175 11.11 10.01 8.68
N LEU A 176 10.47 10.55 7.64
CA LEU A 176 11.13 11.36 6.60
C LEU A 176 11.74 12.64 7.19
N ALA A 177 11.04 13.30 8.11
CA ALA A 177 11.56 14.47 8.81
C ALA A 177 12.79 14.12 9.66
N ALA A 178 12.78 12.98 10.35
CA ALA A 178 13.94 12.46 11.09
C ALA A 178 15.14 12.14 10.20
N LEU A 179 14.92 11.82 8.92
CA LEU A 179 15.99 11.66 7.92
C LEU A 179 16.51 13.00 7.35
N GLY A 180 15.92 14.13 7.74
CA GLY A 180 16.32 15.47 7.33
C GLY A 180 15.54 16.05 6.15
N VAL A 181 14.39 15.47 5.81
CA VAL A 181 13.45 16.10 4.88
C VAL A 181 12.71 17.21 5.62
N ASP A 182 12.65 18.40 5.03
CA ASP A 182 11.91 19.53 5.59
C ASP A 182 10.40 19.17 5.71
N ALA A 183 9.87 19.20 6.94
CA ALA A 183 8.50 18.81 7.27
C ALA A 183 7.43 19.64 6.53
N GLU A 184 7.72 20.91 6.19
CA GLU A 184 6.80 21.77 5.41
C GLU A 184 6.67 21.35 3.94
N ARG A 185 7.54 20.47 3.50
CA ARG A 185 7.58 19.93 2.13
C ARG A 185 7.00 18.52 2.03
N ILE A 186 6.51 17.97 3.13
CA ILE A 186 5.90 16.64 3.21
C ILE A 186 4.40 16.80 3.38
N ASP A 187 3.65 16.41 2.37
CA ASP A 187 2.20 16.35 2.40
C ASP A 187 1.75 14.92 2.74
N VAL A 188 0.79 14.79 3.63
CA VAL A 188 0.16 13.51 3.94
C VAL A 188 -1.13 13.37 3.13
N VAL A 189 -1.20 12.32 2.33
CA VAL A 189 -2.35 11.97 1.49
C VAL A 189 -2.69 10.50 1.74
N PRO A 190 -3.57 10.21 2.72
CA PRO A 190 -3.90 8.84 3.11
C PRO A 190 -4.53 8.03 1.97
N ASN A 191 -4.47 6.72 2.10
CA ASN A 191 -5.17 5.82 1.18
C ASN A 191 -6.68 6.00 1.31
N GLY A 192 -7.39 5.88 0.19
CA GLY A 192 -8.83 5.72 0.21
C GLY A 192 -9.23 4.25 0.43
N THR A 193 -10.47 4.06 0.80
CA THR A 193 -11.12 2.75 0.87
C THR A 193 -12.03 2.59 -0.33
N PRO A 194 -12.02 1.45 -1.05
CA PRO A 194 -12.96 1.22 -2.11
C PRO A 194 -14.40 1.23 -1.54
N PRO A 195 -15.37 1.77 -2.29
CA PRO A 195 -16.76 1.66 -1.87
C PRO A 195 -17.12 0.19 -1.71
N VAL A 196 -17.90 -0.12 -0.69
CA VAL A 196 -18.38 -1.48 -0.47
C VAL A 196 -19.42 -1.78 -1.56
N THR A 197 -19.05 -2.62 -2.50
CA THR A 197 -19.92 -3.09 -3.58
C THR A 197 -20.32 -4.54 -3.30
N GLY A 198 -21.59 -4.81 -3.25
CA GLY A 198 -22.12 -6.17 -2.99
C GLY A 198 -22.95 -6.26 -1.71
N PRO A 199 -23.65 -7.38 -1.52
CA PRO A 199 -24.50 -7.58 -0.34
C PRO A 199 -23.65 -7.75 0.91
N SER A 200 -24.18 -7.32 2.05
CA SER A 200 -23.62 -7.69 3.35
C SER A 200 -23.74 -9.22 3.50
N LEU A 201 -22.63 -9.88 3.72
CA LEU A 201 -22.59 -11.31 3.97
C LEU A 201 -22.56 -11.58 5.48
N PRO A 202 -23.22 -12.67 5.94
CA PRO A 202 -23.20 -13.03 7.35
C PRO A 202 -21.79 -13.46 7.80
N ARG A 203 -21.52 -13.27 9.07
CA ARG A 203 -20.34 -13.84 9.72
C ARG A 203 -20.38 -15.36 9.65
N THR A 204 -19.23 -16.00 9.63
CA THR A 204 -19.14 -17.46 9.79
C THR A 204 -19.82 -17.90 11.08
N ARG A 205 -20.36 -19.11 11.08
CA ARG A 205 -20.95 -19.71 12.30
C ARG A 205 -19.93 -19.89 13.40
N ASN A 206 -18.75 -20.39 13.01
CA ASN A 206 -17.63 -20.64 13.91
C ASN A 206 -16.69 -19.43 13.95
N PRO A 207 -15.96 -19.23 15.05
CA PRO A 207 -14.96 -18.17 15.14
C PRO A 207 -13.95 -18.25 14.01
N SER A 208 -13.77 -17.14 13.30
CA SER A 208 -12.86 -17.08 12.16
C SER A 208 -12.00 -15.83 12.17
N LEU A 209 -10.72 -16.03 11.91
CA LEU A 209 -9.71 -15.00 11.80
C LEU A 209 -9.27 -14.86 10.32
N LEU A 210 -8.94 -13.66 9.92
CA LEU A 210 -8.44 -13.37 8.58
C LEU A 210 -7.12 -12.62 8.62
N VAL A 211 -6.09 -13.15 7.96
CA VAL A 211 -4.90 -12.39 7.56
C VAL A 211 -4.99 -12.15 6.05
N LEU A 212 -4.89 -10.90 5.63
CA LEU A 212 -4.96 -10.51 4.22
C LEU A 212 -3.70 -9.76 3.80
N GLY A 213 -3.03 -10.20 2.74
CA GLY A 213 -1.89 -9.50 2.17
C GLY A 213 -0.82 -10.41 1.57
N ARG A 214 0.26 -9.81 1.10
CA ARG A 214 1.39 -10.58 0.55
C ARG A 214 2.07 -11.42 1.64
N LEU A 215 2.40 -12.66 1.30
CA LEU A 215 3.10 -13.56 2.22
C LEU A 215 4.62 -13.33 2.11
N VAL A 216 5.09 -12.42 2.96
CA VAL A 216 6.50 -12.00 3.06
C VAL A 216 6.88 -11.84 4.54
N PRO A 217 8.16 -12.02 4.93
CA PRO A 217 8.56 -12.09 6.35
C PRO A 217 8.11 -10.90 7.21
N HIS A 218 8.15 -9.69 6.69
CA HIS A 218 7.77 -8.50 7.47
C HIS A 218 6.26 -8.38 7.76
N LYS A 219 5.42 -9.22 7.16
CA LYS A 219 4.00 -9.36 7.52
C LYS A 219 3.78 -10.23 8.76
N ARG A 220 4.79 -10.99 9.19
CA ARG A 220 4.86 -11.73 10.44
C ARG A 220 3.64 -12.61 10.70
N VAL A 221 3.12 -13.27 9.66
CA VAL A 221 1.92 -14.13 9.74
C VAL A 221 2.08 -15.24 10.79
N GLU A 222 3.33 -15.62 11.10
CA GLU A 222 3.68 -16.56 12.14
C GLU A 222 3.10 -16.21 13.52
N ILE A 223 2.86 -14.93 13.81
CA ILE A 223 2.26 -14.48 15.06
C ILE A 223 0.79 -14.89 15.10
N ALA A 224 0.07 -14.70 14.01
CA ALA A 224 -1.32 -15.17 13.91
C ALA A 224 -1.41 -16.71 14.03
N LEU A 225 -0.46 -17.45 13.46
CA LEU A 225 -0.38 -18.91 13.59
C LEU A 225 -0.16 -19.33 15.06
N ARG A 226 0.74 -18.65 15.79
CA ARG A 226 0.96 -18.91 17.23
C ARG A 226 -0.29 -18.60 18.04
N ALA A 227 -0.95 -17.49 17.80
CA ALA A 227 -2.20 -17.15 18.48
C ALA A 227 -3.28 -18.23 18.28
N VAL A 228 -3.43 -18.75 17.05
CA VAL A 228 -4.36 -19.88 16.80
C VAL A 228 -3.96 -21.13 17.56
N ALA A 229 -2.65 -21.48 17.59
CA ALA A 229 -2.18 -22.65 18.31
C ALA A 229 -2.43 -22.55 19.83
N GLU A 230 -2.21 -21.38 20.43
CA GLU A 230 -2.48 -21.13 21.84
C GLU A 230 -3.97 -21.21 22.18
N LEU A 231 -4.84 -20.74 21.28
CA LEU A 231 -6.28 -20.72 21.48
C LEU A 231 -6.98 -22.03 21.08
N ALA A 232 -6.28 -22.95 20.42
CA ALA A 232 -6.84 -24.17 19.85
C ALA A 232 -7.56 -25.08 20.86
N ALA A 233 -7.07 -25.14 22.10
CA ALA A 233 -7.68 -25.93 23.16
C ALA A 233 -8.94 -25.30 23.74
N GLU A 234 -8.98 -23.97 23.82
CA GLU A 234 -10.12 -23.18 24.33
C GLU A 234 -11.24 -23.07 23.26
N LEU A 235 -10.83 -22.95 21.99
CA LEU A 235 -11.72 -22.71 20.85
C LEU A 235 -11.50 -23.79 19.77
N PRO A 236 -12.05 -25.00 19.93
CA PRO A 236 -11.79 -26.12 19.04
C PRO A 236 -12.29 -25.90 17.60
N GLU A 237 -13.20 -24.98 17.38
CA GLU A 237 -13.72 -24.63 16.06
C GLU A 237 -13.11 -23.35 15.46
N LEU A 238 -12.06 -22.80 16.09
CA LEU A 238 -11.38 -21.61 15.59
C LEU A 238 -10.66 -21.90 14.27
N GLU A 239 -10.93 -21.09 13.26
CA GLU A 239 -10.29 -21.16 11.95
C GLU A 239 -9.50 -19.86 11.64
N LEU A 240 -8.40 -20.00 10.91
CA LEU A 240 -7.66 -18.90 10.33
C LEU A 240 -7.63 -19.01 8.81
N VAL A 241 -8.06 -17.96 8.13
CA VAL A 241 -7.87 -17.81 6.69
C VAL A 241 -6.68 -16.90 6.44
N VAL A 242 -5.72 -17.39 5.67
CA VAL A 242 -4.56 -16.61 5.19
C VAL A 242 -4.76 -16.37 3.71
N ALA A 243 -5.18 -15.15 3.37
CA ALA A 243 -5.50 -14.75 2.00
C ALA A 243 -4.39 -13.88 1.41
N GLY A 244 -3.82 -14.34 0.30
CA GLY A 244 -2.73 -13.72 -0.43
C GLY A 244 -1.67 -14.73 -0.83
N GLN A 245 -0.67 -14.26 -1.54
CA GLN A 245 0.44 -15.09 -2.04
C GLN A 245 1.80 -14.43 -1.79
N GLY A 246 2.85 -15.23 -1.81
CA GLY A 246 4.22 -14.74 -1.66
C GLY A 246 5.21 -15.86 -1.43
N TRP A 247 6.49 -15.55 -1.55
CA TRP A 247 7.57 -16.53 -1.42
C TRP A 247 7.76 -17.06 0.01
N TRP A 248 7.04 -16.50 0.98
CA TRP A 248 7.07 -16.91 2.38
C TRP A 248 5.96 -17.93 2.74
N GLU A 249 5.15 -18.34 1.76
CA GLU A 249 4.02 -19.26 1.99
C GLU A 249 4.48 -20.62 2.51
N GLU A 250 5.49 -21.23 1.87
CA GLU A 250 5.97 -22.55 2.28
C GLU A 250 6.49 -22.58 3.73
N PRO A 251 7.36 -21.64 4.16
CA PRO A 251 7.75 -21.53 5.57
C PRO A 251 6.55 -21.37 6.53
N LEU A 252 5.48 -20.70 6.12
CA LEU A 252 4.27 -20.59 6.94
C LEU A 252 3.52 -21.92 7.05
N ARG A 253 3.45 -22.71 5.97
CA ARG A 253 2.85 -24.06 5.98
C ARG A 253 3.64 -25.02 6.86
N GLU A 254 4.95 -24.99 6.77
CA GLU A 254 5.85 -25.76 7.66
C GLU A 254 5.61 -25.37 9.13
N ARG A 255 5.42 -24.08 9.40
CA ARG A 255 5.11 -23.59 10.75
C ARG A 255 3.75 -24.08 11.26
N CYS A 256 2.72 -24.12 10.39
CA CYS A 256 1.42 -24.70 10.76
C CYS A 256 1.56 -26.18 11.15
N ALA A 257 2.32 -26.95 10.38
CA ALA A 257 2.55 -28.37 10.68
C ALA A 257 3.30 -28.56 12.02
N ALA A 258 4.34 -27.74 12.25
CA ALA A 258 5.11 -27.77 13.49
C ALA A 258 4.29 -27.39 14.74
N LEU A 259 3.27 -26.53 14.56
CA LEU A 259 2.33 -26.12 15.62
C LEU A 259 1.12 -27.06 15.76
N GLY A 260 0.95 -28.05 14.87
CA GLY A 260 -0.16 -28.99 14.90
C GLY A 260 -1.52 -28.35 14.57
N ILE A 261 -1.54 -27.30 13.75
CA ILE A 261 -2.77 -26.53 13.41
C ILE A 261 -3.08 -26.52 11.91
N SER A 262 -2.51 -27.44 11.14
CA SER A 262 -2.72 -27.47 9.68
C SER A 262 -4.17 -27.63 9.25
N ASP A 263 -4.99 -28.28 10.05
CA ASP A 263 -6.43 -28.48 9.84
C ASP A 263 -7.26 -27.22 10.14
N ARG A 264 -6.70 -26.24 10.83
CA ARG A 264 -7.36 -25.00 11.25
C ARG A 264 -6.96 -23.79 10.39
N VAL A 265 -5.95 -23.93 9.53
CA VAL A 265 -5.41 -22.83 8.73
C VAL A 265 -5.62 -23.09 7.25
N ARG A 266 -6.36 -22.21 6.61
CA ARG A 266 -6.62 -22.27 5.17
C ARG A 266 -5.88 -21.17 4.43
N PHE A 267 -4.92 -21.56 3.59
CA PHE A 267 -4.26 -20.66 2.64
C PHE A 267 -5.05 -20.62 1.34
N THR A 268 -5.50 -19.45 0.92
CA THR A 268 -6.33 -19.29 -0.29
C THR A 268 -5.51 -18.94 -1.53
N GLY A 269 -4.26 -18.53 -1.37
CA GLY A 269 -3.53 -17.90 -2.45
C GLY A 269 -4.07 -16.51 -2.78
N PHE A 270 -3.83 -16.05 -4.00
CA PHE A 270 -4.40 -14.79 -4.49
C PHE A 270 -5.93 -14.89 -4.58
N VAL A 271 -6.61 -13.85 -4.13
CA VAL A 271 -8.08 -13.75 -4.14
C VAL A 271 -8.52 -12.59 -5.01
N SER A 272 -9.63 -12.76 -5.71
CA SER A 272 -10.31 -11.69 -6.45
C SER A 272 -10.89 -10.64 -5.48
N GLU A 273 -11.27 -9.47 -6.00
CA GLU A 273 -11.92 -8.43 -5.19
C GLU A 273 -13.24 -8.92 -4.57
N GLU A 274 -13.98 -9.78 -5.29
CA GLU A 274 -15.22 -10.38 -4.80
C GLU A 274 -14.96 -11.38 -3.66
N GLU A 275 -13.99 -12.27 -3.83
CA GLU A 275 -13.56 -13.22 -2.78
C GLU A 275 -13.00 -12.48 -1.56
N LYS A 276 -12.19 -11.43 -1.77
CA LYS A 276 -11.69 -10.57 -0.71
C LYS A 276 -12.84 -9.93 0.06
N HIS A 277 -13.84 -9.40 -0.64
CA HIS A 277 -15.03 -8.86 -0.01
C HIS A 277 -15.75 -9.92 0.86
N ALA A 278 -15.95 -11.11 0.33
CA ALA A 278 -16.60 -12.20 1.05
C ALA A 278 -15.82 -12.59 2.31
N LEU A 279 -14.50 -12.74 2.22
CA LEU A 279 -13.65 -13.07 3.36
C LEU A 279 -13.67 -11.99 4.44
N LEU A 280 -13.59 -10.72 4.06
CA LEU A 280 -13.66 -9.60 4.99
C LEU A 280 -15.02 -9.46 5.67
N CYS A 281 -16.13 -9.73 4.95
CA CYS A 281 -17.46 -9.74 5.54
C CYS A 281 -17.68 -10.91 6.49
N SER A 282 -17.17 -12.10 6.17
CA SER A 282 -17.45 -13.33 6.92
C SER A 282 -16.54 -13.53 8.14
N ALA A 283 -15.34 -12.96 8.15
CA ALA A 283 -14.40 -13.08 9.27
C ALA A 283 -14.90 -12.36 10.52
N TRP A 284 -14.68 -12.95 11.70
CA TRP A 284 -14.97 -12.30 12.99
C TRP A 284 -13.98 -11.21 13.31
N LEU A 285 -12.68 -11.45 13.03
CA LEU A 285 -11.59 -10.51 13.23
C LEU A 285 -10.62 -10.52 12.03
N ALA A 286 -10.11 -9.37 11.69
CA ALA A 286 -8.92 -9.25 10.84
C ALA A 286 -7.65 -9.15 11.72
N LEU A 287 -6.57 -9.76 11.27
CA LEU A 287 -5.29 -9.73 11.97
C LEU A 287 -4.22 -9.08 11.09
N THR A 288 -3.55 -8.08 11.63
CA THR A 288 -2.44 -7.39 10.95
C THR A 288 -1.18 -7.42 11.84
N PRO A 289 -0.49 -8.57 11.93
CA PRO A 289 0.69 -8.73 12.80
C PRO A 289 1.96 -8.14 12.19
N SER A 290 1.84 -7.23 11.23
CA SER A 290 2.94 -6.68 10.45
C SER A 290 3.98 -5.95 11.30
N LEU A 291 5.25 -6.07 10.91
CA LEU A 291 6.35 -5.29 11.47
C LEU A 291 6.24 -3.80 11.08
N LYS A 292 5.80 -3.55 9.85
CA LYS A 292 5.71 -2.20 9.28
C LYS A 292 4.63 -2.12 8.22
N GLU A 293 3.81 -1.08 8.30
CA GLU A 293 2.82 -0.68 7.31
C GLU A 293 2.98 0.80 6.98
N GLY A 294 2.83 1.16 5.72
CA GLY A 294 2.78 2.57 5.34
C GLY A 294 1.50 3.24 5.83
N TRP A 295 0.36 2.52 5.68
CA TRP A 295 -0.96 2.97 6.11
C TRP A 295 -1.73 1.86 6.84
N GLY A 296 -1.86 0.71 6.25
CA GLY A 296 -2.76 -0.36 6.71
C GLY A 296 -4.01 -0.44 5.84
N LEU A 297 -3.85 -0.53 4.51
CA LEU A 297 -4.97 -0.60 3.58
C LEU A 297 -5.94 -1.75 3.94
N THR A 298 -5.41 -2.91 4.32
CA THR A 298 -6.22 -4.07 4.72
C THR A 298 -7.05 -3.82 5.99
N ILE A 299 -6.58 -2.95 6.88
CA ILE A 299 -7.30 -2.54 8.09
C ILE A 299 -8.53 -1.72 7.72
N VAL A 300 -8.39 -0.71 6.87
CA VAL A 300 -9.54 0.10 6.45
C VAL A 300 -10.47 -0.68 5.52
N GLU A 301 -9.97 -1.65 4.76
CA GLU A 301 -10.80 -2.58 3.99
C GLU A 301 -11.63 -3.50 4.89
N ALA A 302 -11.06 -4.01 5.99
CA ALA A 302 -11.77 -4.78 7.00
C ALA A 302 -12.80 -3.90 7.74
N ALA A 303 -12.39 -2.71 8.15
CA ALA A 303 -13.24 -1.73 8.82
C ALA A 303 -14.48 -1.37 7.98
N ALA A 304 -14.32 -1.17 6.67
CA ALA A 304 -15.42 -0.92 5.73
C ALA A 304 -16.43 -2.08 5.61
N ARG A 305 -16.14 -3.23 6.22
CA ARG A 305 -17.02 -4.41 6.29
C ARG A 305 -17.39 -4.77 7.73
N SER A 306 -17.28 -3.79 8.62
CA SER A 306 -17.53 -3.92 10.05
C SER A 306 -16.70 -5.02 10.71
N THR A 307 -15.49 -5.30 10.19
CA THR A 307 -14.60 -6.31 10.74
C THR A 307 -13.49 -5.61 11.53
N PRO A 308 -13.49 -5.68 12.86
CA PRO A 308 -12.47 -5.07 13.69
C PRO A 308 -11.14 -5.80 13.52
N THR A 309 -10.05 -5.07 13.73
CA THR A 309 -8.69 -5.56 13.51
C THR A 309 -7.90 -5.57 14.82
N VAL A 310 -7.04 -6.58 14.99
CA VAL A 310 -5.95 -6.59 15.98
C VAL A 310 -4.62 -6.37 15.25
N ALA A 311 -3.85 -5.38 15.70
CA ALA A 311 -2.61 -4.98 15.05
C ALA A 311 -1.59 -4.44 16.05
N PHE A 312 -0.32 -4.36 15.65
CA PHE A 312 0.72 -3.75 16.48
C PHE A 312 0.74 -2.23 16.38
N ARG A 313 0.79 -1.56 17.54
CA ARG A 313 0.85 -0.10 17.66
C ARG A 313 2.08 0.49 16.96
N TYR A 314 3.21 -0.17 17.03
CA TYR A 314 4.47 0.29 16.45
C TYR A 314 4.57 0.13 14.93
N ALA A 315 3.60 -0.48 14.28
CA ALA A 315 3.68 -0.81 12.86
C ALA A 315 3.42 0.38 11.90
N GLY A 316 3.89 1.56 12.25
CA GLY A 316 3.83 2.76 11.40
C GLY A 316 2.42 3.33 11.26
N GLY A 317 1.90 3.47 10.04
CA GLY A 317 0.59 4.08 9.76
C GLY A 317 -0.63 3.32 10.29
N VAL A 318 -0.45 2.14 10.90
CA VAL A 318 -1.54 1.34 11.49
C VAL A 318 -2.31 2.13 12.55
N ALA A 319 -1.60 2.86 13.42
CA ALA A 319 -2.21 3.66 14.48
C ALA A 319 -3.00 4.89 13.96
N GLU A 320 -2.93 5.17 12.66
CA GLU A 320 -3.73 6.20 11.99
C GLU A 320 -4.93 5.60 11.23
N ALA A 321 -4.76 4.34 10.74
CA ALA A 321 -5.79 3.63 10.03
C ALA A 321 -6.93 3.13 10.93
N MET A 322 -6.70 3.04 12.24
CA MET A 322 -7.66 2.59 13.24
C MET A 322 -7.55 3.38 14.55
N VAL A 323 -8.63 3.41 15.32
CA VAL A 323 -8.68 4.03 16.65
C VAL A 323 -8.66 2.92 17.69
N ASP A 324 -7.61 2.91 18.52
CA ASP A 324 -7.42 1.92 19.56
C ASP A 324 -8.62 1.82 20.50
N THR A 325 -9.03 0.60 20.83
CA THR A 325 -10.19 0.26 21.68
C THR A 325 -11.57 0.63 21.13
N GLU A 326 -11.63 1.44 20.06
CA GLU A 326 -12.88 1.83 19.40
C GLU A 326 -13.15 1.05 18.12
N THR A 327 -12.17 0.97 17.21
CA THR A 327 -12.33 0.34 15.89
C THR A 327 -11.55 -0.97 15.74
N GLY A 328 -10.79 -1.33 16.75
CA GLY A 328 -9.94 -2.50 16.86
C GLY A 328 -9.02 -2.38 18.07
N LEU A 329 -8.08 -3.30 18.22
CA LEU A 329 -7.12 -3.27 19.32
C LEU A 329 -5.69 -3.10 18.79
N LEU A 330 -4.99 -2.11 19.34
CA LEU A 330 -3.56 -1.89 19.13
C LEU A 330 -2.78 -2.43 20.34
N VAL A 331 -1.87 -3.36 20.06
CA VAL A 331 -1.08 -4.08 21.06
C VAL A 331 0.40 -3.83 20.88
N ASP A 332 1.20 -4.07 21.93
CA ASP A 332 2.61 -3.74 21.94
C ASP A 332 3.52 -4.98 21.77
N ASP A 333 3.03 -6.17 22.12
CA ASP A 333 3.75 -7.43 21.98
C ASP A 333 2.89 -8.62 21.55
N GLU A 334 3.51 -9.78 21.36
CA GLU A 334 2.84 -10.99 20.88
C GLU A 334 1.91 -11.61 21.93
N GLN A 335 2.17 -11.44 23.23
CA GLN A 335 1.30 -11.92 24.31
C GLN A 335 0.01 -11.11 24.34
N GLU A 336 0.15 -9.79 24.27
CA GLU A 336 -1.00 -8.90 24.15
C GLU A 336 -1.79 -9.17 22.86
N PHE A 337 -1.11 -9.51 21.75
CA PHE A 337 -1.78 -9.85 20.50
C PHE A 337 -2.70 -11.06 20.67
N THR A 338 -2.21 -12.15 21.26
CA THR A 338 -3.04 -13.34 21.52
C THR A 338 -4.15 -13.04 22.54
N ALA A 339 -3.85 -12.27 23.59
CA ALA A 339 -4.85 -11.88 24.57
C ALA A 339 -5.98 -11.04 23.96
N ALA A 340 -5.64 -10.06 23.10
CA ALA A 340 -6.61 -9.23 22.37
C ALA A 340 -7.52 -10.05 21.44
N VAL A 341 -6.94 -11.03 20.73
CA VAL A 341 -7.71 -11.97 19.90
C VAL A 341 -8.68 -12.77 20.77
N ARG A 342 -8.21 -13.36 21.89
CA ARG A 342 -9.05 -14.11 22.84
C ARG A 342 -10.19 -13.26 23.38
N GLU A 343 -9.89 -12.04 23.81
CA GLU A 343 -10.87 -11.10 24.38
C GLU A 343 -11.98 -10.79 23.38
N LEU A 344 -11.63 -10.41 22.13
CA LEU A 344 -12.64 -10.07 21.13
C LEU A 344 -13.41 -11.30 20.60
N LEU A 345 -12.83 -12.49 20.62
CA LEU A 345 -13.57 -13.71 20.30
C LEU A 345 -14.58 -14.09 21.38
N ALA A 346 -14.29 -13.79 22.65
CA ALA A 346 -15.18 -14.09 23.79
C ALA A 346 -16.31 -13.07 23.95
N ASP A 347 -16.13 -11.81 23.55
CA ASP A 347 -17.12 -10.72 23.72
C ASP A 347 -17.77 -10.32 22.39
N ASP A 348 -18.87 -10.98 22.04
CA ASP A 348 -19.62 -10.73 20.81
C ASP A 348 -20.23 -9.31 20.76
N VAL A 349 -20.65 -8.78 21.90
CA VAL A 349 -21.26 -7.43 21.99
C VAL A 349 -20.22 -6.38 21.67
N ARG A 350 -19.06 -6.45 22.35
CA ARG A 350 -17.95 -5.53 22.13
C ARG A 350 -17.39 -5.64 20.69
N ARG A 351 -17.22 -6.86 20.19
CA ARG A 351 -16.73 -7.08 18.82
C ARG A 351 -17.64 -6.44 17.78
N LYS A 352 -18.98 -6.59 17.91
CA LYS A 352 -19.95 -5.97 17.00
C LYS A 352 -19.92 -4.45 17.08
N ALA A 353 -19.96 -3.88 18.29
CA ALA A 353 -19.90 -2.44 18.48
C ALA A 353 -18.61 -1.84 17.89
N MET A 354 -17.48 -2.53 18.09
CA MET A 354 -16.19 -2.15 17.50
C MET A 354 -16.21 -2.22 15.96
N GLY A 355 -16.88 -3.23 15.39
CA GLY A 355 -17.07 -3.33 13.93
C GLY A 355 -17.90 -2.17 13.36
N GLU A 356 -18.97 -1.75 14.04
CA GLU A 356 -19.79 -0.61 13.63
C GLU A 356 -19.01 0.72 13.69
N ALA A 357 -18.24 0.90 14.75
CA ALA A 357 -17.34 2.05 14.89
C ALA A 357 -16.28 2.04 13.78
N ALA A 358 -15.71 0.87 13.46
CA ALA A 358 -14.73 0.70 12.39
C ALA A 358 -15.32 1.09 11.02
N LEU A 359 -16.54 0.66 10.70
CA LEU A 359 -17.25 1.04 9.47
C LEU A 359 -17.41 2.57 9.37
N SER A 360 -17.85 3.20 10.46
CA SER A 360 -18.01 4.65 10.54
C SER A 360 -16.68 5.40 10.36
N HIS A 361 -15.60 4.84 10.91
CA HIS A 361 -14.25 5.39 10.75
C HIS A 361 -13.74 5.26 9.31
N ALA A 362 -13.89 4.08 8.68
CA ALA A 362 -13.45 3.82 7.32
C ALA A 362 -14.15 4.71 6.27
N ALA A 363 -15.39 5.13 6.52
CA ALA A 363 -16.15 6.01 5.64
C ALA A 363 -15.49 7.40 5.44
N ARG A 364 -14.56 7.79 6.30
CA ARG A 364 -13.79 9.05 6.18
C ARG A 364 -12.73 8.99 5.08
N TYR A 365 -12.30 7.79 4.70
CA TYR A 365 -11.23 7.56 3.74
C TYR A 365 -11.83 7.11 2.41
N THR A 366 -11.94 8.02 1.46
CA THR A 366 -12.44 7.72 0.11
C THR A 366 -11.37 8.01 -0.94
N TRP A 367 -11.31 7.20 -2.00
CA TRP A 367 -10.39 7.45 -3.10
C TRP A 367 -10.62 8.80 -3.77
N THR A 368 -11.86 9.26 -3.85
CA THR A 368 -12.18 10.57 -4.40
C THR A 368 -11.59 11.72 -3.56
N ALA A 369 -11.66 11.63 -2.23
CA ALA A 369 -11.03 12.62 -1.36
C ALA A 369 -9.49 12.59 -1.47
N THR A 370 -8.91 11.39 -1.52
CA THR A 370 -7.47 11.15 -1.74
C THR A 370 -7.03 11.74 -3.08
N GLY A 371 -7.76 11.44 -4.16
CA GLY A 371 -7.50 11.96 -5.50
C GLY A 371 -7.62 13.47 -5.59
N ALA A 372 -8.65 14.07 -4.99
CA ALA A 372 -8.84 15.52 -4.93
C ALA A 372 -7.66 16.21 -4.22
N ARG A 373 -7.21 15.65 -3.09
CA ARG A 373 -6.03 16.16 -2.38
C ARG A 373 -4.78 16.06 -3.25
N PHE A 374 -4.58 14.94 -3.94
CA PHE A 374 -3.43 14.77 -4.82
C PHE A 374 -3.49 15.71 -6.03
N ALA A 375 -4.66 15.96 -6.62
CA ALA A 375 -4.85 16.92 -7.72
C ALA A 375 -4.47 18.34 -7.31
N GLN A 376 -4.79 18.76 -6.08
CA GLN A 376 -4.34 20.06 -5.54
C GLN A 376 -2.81 20.15 -5.50
N LEU A 377 -2.11 19.05 -5.11
CA LEU A 377 -0.65 19.01 -5.11
C LEU A 377 -0.06 19.07 -6.51
N VAL A 378 -0.71 18.42 -7.50
CA VAL A 378 -0.32 18.50 -8.92
C VAL A 378 -0.43 19.94 -9.41
N ALA A 379 -1.54 20.62 -9.11
CA ALA A 379 -1.74 22.03 -9.48
C ALA A 379 -0.67 22.94 -8.83
N ALA A 380 -0.46 22.80 -7.52
CA ALA A 380 0.53 23.61 -6.79
C ALA A 380 1.97 23.40 -7.27
N ALA A 381 2.35 22.16 -7.64
CA ALA A 381 3.68 21.83 -8.13
C ALA A 381 3.92 22.39 -9.55
N THR A 382 2.89 22.49 -10.38
CA THR A 382 3.01 22.96 -11.76
C THR A 382 2.93 24.50 -11.90
N LEU A 383 2.31 25.22 -10.94
CA LEU A 383 2.24 26.69 -10.94
C LEU A 383 3.59 27.37 -10.64
N ARG A 384 4.49 26.73 -9.91
CA ARG A 384 5.81 27.29 -9.52
C ARG A 384 6.86 27.32 -10.64
N THR A 385 6.55 26.84 -11.82
CA THR A 385 7.47 26.70 -12.96
C THR A 385 7.07 27.51 -14.19
N GLY A 386 6.01 28.30 -14.12
CA GLY A 386 5.55 29.30 -15.09
C GLY A 386 5.97 30.72 -14.63
#